data_1d2578c19ad839bfb86a2ab6ecad1726
#
_entry.id   1d2578c19ad839bfb86a2ab6ecad1726
#
_cell.length_a   1.000
_cell.length_b   1.000
_cell.length_c   1.000
_cell.angle_alpha   90.00
_cell.angle_beta   90.00
_cell.angle_gamma   90.00
#
_symmetry.space_group_name_H-M   'P 1'
#
loop_
_entity.id
_entity.type
_entity.pdbx_description
1 polymer ?
#
loop_
_entity_poly.entity_id
_entity_poly.type
_entity_poly.pdbx_seq_one_letter_code
_entity_poly.pdbx_strand_id
1 'polypeptide(L)'
;MMALLYTLTAPLLDACVLGILARGDSYGYALTQQTRAVVDISESTLYPVLRRMQKEGLLETYDSPYLGRNRRYYRITPAGLDALAVYRDAWRGYRDGIDTLIGGEDL
;
A
#
# COMPACT_ATOMS: atom_id res chain seq x y z
N MET A 1 6.03 -11.93 -16.41
CA MET A 1 6.56 -10.88 -15.53
C MET A 1 7.23 -11.49 -14.33
N MET A 2 8.45 -11.07 -14.08
CA MET A 2 9.24 -11.61 -12.98
C MET A 2 8.67 -11.22 -11.60
N ALA A 3 7.96 -10.11 -11.54
CA ALA A 3 7.35 -9.66 -10.27
C ALA A 3 6.42 -10.68 -9.65
N LEU A 4 5.87 -11.60 -10.45
CA LEU A 4 4.91 -12.59 -9.95
C LEU A 4 5.56 -13.80 -9.28
N LEU A 5 6.90 -13.87 -9.24
CA LEU A 5 7.59 -14.94 -8.55
C LEU A 5 7.44 -14.88 -7.04
N TYR A 6 7.18 -13.71 -6.51
CA TYR A 6 7.16 -13.52 -5.06
C TYR A 6 5.80 -13.01 -4.61
N THR A 7 5.33 -13.55 -3.51
CA THR A 7 4.06 -13.17 -2.92
C THR A 7 4.25 -12.01 -1.96
N LEU A 8 3.36 -11.03 -2.03
CA LEU A 8 3.39 -9.89 -1.14
C LEU A 8 2.73 -10.27 0.19
N THR A 9 3.45 -10.09 1.29
CA THR A 9 2.88 -10.32 2.61
C THR A 9 1.93 -9.20 3.00
N ALA A 10 1.04 -9.47 3.97
CA ALA A 10 0.06 -8.48 4.40
C ALA A 10 0.72 -7.17 4.89
N PRO A 11 1.77 -7.21 5.76
CA PRO A 11 2.39 -5.95 6.17
C PRO A 11 2.99 -5.16 5.02
N LEU A 12 3.52 -5.84 4.02
CA LEU A 12 4.11 -5.16 2.88
C LEU A 12 3.04 -4.52 2.01
N LEU A 13 1.90 -5.17 1.87
CA LEU A 13 0.76 -4.57 1.16
C LEU A 13 0.25 -3.33 1.91
N ASP A 14 0.15 -3.40 3.23
CA ASP A 14 -0.21 -2.25 4.04
C ASP A 14 0.74 -1.07 3.77
N ALA A 15 2.04 -1.34 3.78
CA ALA A 15 3.04 -0.31 3.51
C ALA A 15 2.87 0.31 2.14
N CYS A 16 2.59 -0.49 1.13
CA CYS A 16 2.37 -0.01 -0.23
C CYS A 16 1.17 0.93 -0.31
N VAL A 17 0.06 0.53 0.30
CA VAL A 17 -1.15 1.36 0.30
C VAL A 17 -0.91 2.68 1.00
N LEU A 18 -0.29 2.64 2.18
CA LEU A 18 0.02 3.86 2.92
C LEU A 18 0.97 4.76 2.11
N GLY A 19 1.96 4.16 1.46
CA GLY A 19 2.91 4.92 0.65
C GLY A 19 2.27 5.62 -0.53
N ILE A 20 1.33 4.95 -1.20
CA ILE A 20 0.59 5.57 -2.29
C ILE A 20 -0.23 6.74 -1.79
N LEU A 21 -0.95 6.54 -0.68
CA LEU A 21 -1.83 7.57 -0.13
C LEU A 21 -1.06 8.73 0.50
N ALA A 22 0.19 8.52 0.90
CA ALA A 22 1.04 9.60 1.38
C ALA A 22 1.36 10.62 0.28
N ARG A 23 1.24 10.22 -0.98
CA ARG A 23 1.47 11.10 -2.13
C ARG A 23 0.22 11.86 -2.54
N GLY A 24 -0.94 11.43 -2.09
CA GLY A 24 -2.20 12.07 -2.41
C GLY A 24 -3.36 11.11 -2.21
N ASP A 25 -4.54 11.69 -2.02
CA ASP A 25 -5.75 10.90 -1.82
C ASP A 25 -6.07 10.12 -3.09
N SER A 26 -6.70 8.95 -2.92
CA SER A 26 -7.03 8.10 -4.05
C SER A 26 -8.26 7.25 -3.73
N TYR A 27 -8.72 6.50 -4.69
CA TYR A 27 -9.89 5.64 -4.55
C TYR A 27 -9.53 4.21 -4.89
N GLY A 28 -10.41 3.28 -4.51
CA GLY A 28 -10.08 1.85 -4.53
C GLY A 28 -9.58 1.34 -5.87
N TYR A 29 -10.26 1.71 -6.97
CA TYR A 29 -9.82 1.25 -8.29
C TYR A 29 -8.42 1.75 -8.63
N ALA A 30 -8.15 3.04 -8.42
CA ALA A 30 -6.85 3.60 -8.72
C ALA A 30 -5.76 2.98 -7.85
N LEU A 31 -6.05 2.76 -6.56
CA LEU A 31 -5.11 2.09 -5.65
C LEU A 31 -4.79 0.69 -6.14
N THR A 32 -5.80 -0.05 -6.59
CA THR A 32 -5.60 -1.39 -7.13
C THR A 32 -4.70 -1.36 -8.36
N GLN A 33 -4.95 -0.44 -9.28
CA GLN A 33 -4.15 -0.33 -10.49
C GLN A 33 -2.70 0.04 -10.19
N GLN A 34 -2.47 0.96 -9.28
CA GLN A 34 -1.12 1.36 -8.91
C GLN A 34 -0.35 0.22 -8.25
N THR A 35 -1.02 -0.54 -7.40
CA THR A 35 -0.39 -1.68 -6.73
C THR A 35 -0.11 -2.81 -7.72
N ARG A 36 -1.02 -3.04 -8.66
CA ARG A 36 -0.87 -4.09 -9.67
C ARG A 36 0.28 -3.82 -10.64
N ALA A 37 0.76 -2.61 -10.71
CA ALA A 37 1.96 -2.31 -11.50
C ALA A 37 3.19 -3.06 -10.97
N VAL A 38 3.17 -3.46 -9.71
CA VAL A 38 4.29 -4.13 -9.06
C VAL A 38 3.97 -5.56 -8.65
N VAL A 39 2.78 -5.78 -8.09
CA VAL A 39 2.37 -7.09 -7.58
C VAL A 39 0.99 -7.45 -8.10
N ASP A 40 0.71 -8.75 -8.16
CA ASP A 40 -0.56 -9.24 -8.69
C ASP A 40 -1.58 -9.31 -7.54
N ILE A 41 -2.44 -8.30 -7.46
CA ILE A 41 -3.55 -8.29 -6.51
C ILE A 41 -4.84 -7.88 -7.21
N SER A 42 -5.96 -8.17 -6.58
CA SER A 42 -7.29 -7.80 -7.05
C SER A 42 -7.94 -6.83 -6.08
N GLU A 43 -9.03 -6.20 -6.52
CA GLU A 43 -9.80 -5.33 -5.64
C GLU A 43 -10.36 -6.12 -4.46
N SER A 44 -10.72 -7.38 -4.66
CA SER A 44 -11.23 -8.20 -3.56
C SER A 44 -10.17 -8.46 -2.49
N THR A 45 -8.89 -8.41 -2.84
CA THR A 45 -7.80 -8.49 -1.86
C THR A 45 -7.58 -7.15 -1.19
N LEU A 46 -7.67 -6.07 -1.95
CA LEU A 46 -7.34 -4.74 -1.45
C LEU A 46 -8.41 -4.15 -0.53
N TYR A 47 -9.69 -4.30 -0.86
CA TYR A 47 -10.75 -3.66 -0.07
C TYR A 47 -10.78 -4.07 1.40
N PRO A 48 -10.57 -5.34 1.77
CA PRO A 48 -10.48 -5.68 3.19
C PRO A 48 -9.33 -4.96 3.92
N VAL A 49 -8.22 -4.75 3.23
CA VAL A 49 -7.07 -4.01 3.78
C VAL A 49 -7.46 -2.56 4.05
N LEU A 50 -8.12 -1.92 3.08
CA LEU A 50 -8.57 -0.54 3.24
C LEU A 50 -9.55 -0.40 4.40
N ARG A 51 -10.50 -1.33 4.52
CA ARG A 51 -11.47 -1.29 5.62
C ARG A 51 -10.79 -1.47 6.97
N ARG A 52 -9.84 -2.39 7.06
CA ARG A 52 -9.12 -2.63 8.31
C ARG A 52 -8.31 -1.40 8.71
N MET A 53 -7.58 -0.81 7.77
CA MET A 53 -6.76 0.37 8.06
C MET A 53 -7.63 1.58 8.43
N GLN A 54 -8.80 1.71 7.83
CA GLN A 54 -9.74 2.74 8.22
C GLN A 54 -10.22 2.53 9.65
N LYS A 55 -10.55 1.29 10.00
CA LYS A 55 -10.98 0.94 11.34
C LYS A 55 -9.90 1.20 12.38
N GLU A 56 -8.64 1.00 12.01
CA GLU A 56 -7.50 1.24 12.87
C GLU A 56 -7.10 2.72 12.95
N GLY A 57 -7.79 3.57 12.22
CA GLY A 57 -7.51 5.01 12.24
C GLY A 57 -6.32 5.44 11.38
N LEU A 58 -5.81 4.57 10.54
CA LEU A 58 -4.69 4.89 9.65
C LEU A 58 -5.14 5.61 8.39
N LEU A 59 -6.40 5.39 8.00
CA LEU A 59 -7.02 6.02 6.84
C LEU A 59 -8.36 6.61 7.26
N GLU A 60 -8.78 7.64 6.53
CA GLU A 60 -10.14 8.15 6.62
C GLU A 60 -10.70 8.23 5.21
N THR A 61 -12.03 8.32 5.11
CA THR A 61 -12.70 8.31 3.81
C THR A 61 -13.58 9.53 3.67
N TYR A 62 -13.80 9.93 2.43
CA TYR A 62 -14.78 10.95 2.09
C TYR A 62 -15.28 10.66 0.67
N ASP A 63 -16.47 11.16 0.38
CA ASP A 63 -17.05 11.01 -0.94
C ASP A 63 -16.82 12.29 -1.75
N SER A 64 -16.58 12.13 -3.03
CA SER A 64 -16.41 13.25 -3.94
C SER A 64 -17.14 12.93 -5.25
N PRO A 65 -17.88 13.90 -5.83
CA PRO A 65 -18.58 13.66 -7.09
C PRO A 65 -17.60 13.39 -8.22
N TYR A 66 -17.95 12.42 -9.06
CA TYR A 66 -17.21 12.13 -10.26
C TYR A 66 -18.16 11.59 -11.31
N LEU A 67 -18.30 12.30 -12.41
CA LEU A 67 -19.18 11.91 -13.53
C LEU A 67 -20.62 11.60 -13.06
N GLY A 68 -21.16 12.43 -12.17
CA GLY A 68 -22.52 12.29 -11.69
C GLY A 68 -22.74 11.26 -10.60
N ARG A 69 -21.68 10.67 -10.08
CA ARG A 69 -21.72 9.68 -9.01
C ARG A 69 -20.81 10.10 -7.88
N ASN A 70 -21.12 9.64 -6.66
CA ASN A 70 -20.20 9.80 -5.55
C ASN A 70 -19.12 8.73 -5.64
N ARG A 71 -17.89 9.15 -5.52
CA ARG A 71 -16.74 8.24 -5.50
C ARG A 71 -16.08 8.35 -4.15
N ARG A 72 -15.83 7.20 -3.49
CA ARG A 72 -15.21 7.17 -2.18
C ARG A 72 -13.70 7.28 -2.32
N TYR A 73 -13.15 8.28 -1.63
CA TYR A 73 -11.72 8.51 -1.57
C TYR A 73 -11.18 8.11 -0.21
N TYR A 74 -9.92 7.75 -0.20
CA TYR A 74 -9.18 7.41 1.01
C TYR A 74 -8.08 8.43 1.19
N ARG A 75 -7.87 8.82 2.44
CA ARG A 75 -6.85 9.79 2.83
C ARG A 75 -6.06 9.19 3.99
N ILE A 76 -4.72 9.33 3.96
CA ILE A 76 -3.89 8.88 5.06
C ILE A 76 -4.03 9.87 6.22
N THR A 77 -4.09 9.34 7.44
CA THR A 77 -4.16 10.16 8.66
C THR A 77 -2.77 10.40 9.22
N PRO A 78 -2.61 11.31 10.21
CA PRO A 78 -1.32 11.42 10.89
C PRO A 78 -0.84 10.11 11.49
N ALA A 79 -1.75 9.31 12.07
CA ALA A 79 -1.41 7.98 12.57
C ALA A 79 -0.94 7.07 11.43
N GLY A 80 -1.55 7.20 10.25
CA GLY A 80 -1.12 6.45 9.07
C GLY A 80 0.27 6.84 8.62
N LEU A 81 0.62 8.12 8.69
CA LEU A 81 1.97 8.58 8.35
C LEU A 81 3.00 8.03 9.31
N ASP A 82 2.67 7.98 10.61
CA ASP A 82 3.56 7.39 11.61
C ASP A 82 3.76 5.90 11.34
N ALA A 83 2.68 5.18 11.02
CA ALA A 83 2.78 3.77 10.69
C ALA A 83 3.63 3.55 9.45
N LEU A 84 3.48 4.41 8.45
CA LEU A 84 4.26 4.30 7.21
C LEU A 84 5.76 4.43 7.50
N ALA A 85 6.14 5.35 8.38
CA ALA A 85 7.55 5.51 8.75
C ALA A 85 8.13 4.23 9.34
N VAL A 86 7.37 3.57 10.21
CA VAL A 86 7.79 2.30 10.80
C VAL A 86 7.91 1.21 9.74
N TYR A 87 6.93 1.12 8.84
CA TYR A 87 6.97 0.15 7.74
C TYR A 87 8.17 0.39 6.83
N ARG A 88 8.48 1.65 6.53
CA ARG A 88 9.63 1.97 5.67
C ARG A 88 10.94 1.52 6.28
N ASP A 89 11.12 1.76 7.56
CA ASP A 89 12.35 1.35 8.25
C ASP A 89 12.47 -0.16 8.27
N ALA A 90 11.39 -0.86 8.58
CA ALA A 90 11.37 -2.32 8.60
C ALA A 90 11.65 -2.88 7.21
N TRP A 91 11.08 -2.28 6.18
CA TRP A 91 11.31 -2.71 4.80
C TRP A 91 12.77 -2.56 4.40
N ARG A 92 13.38 -1.42 4.72
CA ARG A 92 14.78 -1.17 4.35
C ARG A 92 15.70 -2.21 4.96
N GLY A 93 15.53 -2.51 6.24
CA GLY A 93 16.33 -3.53 6.90
C GLY A 93 16.13 -4.91 6.29
N TYR A 94 14.88 -5.27 6.03
CA TYR A 94 14.55 -6.55 5.43
C TYR A 94 15.11 -6.66 4.02
N ARG A 95 14.92 -5.62 3.21
CA ARG A 95 15.42 -5.58 1.85
C ARG A 95 16.94 -5.71 1.83
N ASP A 96 17.63 -4.94 2.67
CA ASP A 96 19.10 -4.97 2.70
C ASP A 96 19.62 -6.33 3.14
N GLY A 97 18.95 -6.95 4.11
CA GLY A 97 19.31 -8.30 4.55
C GLY A 97 19.11 -9.34 3.46
N ILE A 98 18.00 -9.27 2.76
CA ILE A 98 17.74 -10.19 1.65
C ILE A 98 18.74 -9.99 0.52
N ASP A 99 19.03 -8.74 0.18
CA ASP A 99 20.04 -8.44 -0.85
C ASP A 99 21.38 -9.09 -0.51
N THR A 100 21.79 -8.99 0.74
CA THR A 100 23.05 -9.60 1.18
C THR A 100 23.01 -11.12 1.03
N LEU A 101 21.91 -11.75 1.44
CA LEU A 101 21.81 -13.21 1.38
C LEU A 101 21.73 -13.76 -0.03
N ILE A 102 21.07 -13.04 -0.92
CA ILE A 102 20.94 -13.48 -2.31
C ILE A 102 22.25 -13.29 -3.08
N GLY A 103 23.14 -12.45 -2.61
CA GLY A 103 24.35 -12.14 -3.32
C GLY A 103 24.23 -10.86 -4.12
N GLY A 104 23.67 -9.83 -3.50
CA GLY A 104 23.54 -8.53 -4.13
C GLY A 104 24.87 -7.91 -4.44
N GLU A 105 24.86 -6.81 -5.16
CA GLU A 105 26.07 -6.19 -5.70
C GLU A 105 27.02 -5.64 -4.63
N ASP A 106 26.57 -5.52 -3.41
CA ASP A 106 27.37 -5.00 -2.31
C ASP A 106 28.19 -6.07 -1.58
N LEU A 107 28.16 -7.26 -2.08
CA LEU A 107 28.91 -8.36 -1.47
C LEU A 107 30.42 -8.23 -1.68
#